data_3ab5366cf6055f47a4940e529c9a596d
#
_entry.id   3ab5366cf6055f47a4940e529c9a596d
#
_cell.length_a   1.000
_cell.length_b   1.000
_cell.length_c   1.000
_cell.angle_alpha   90.00
_cell.angle_beta   90.00
_cell.angle_gamma   90.00
#
_symmetry.space_group_name_H-M   'P 1'
#
loop_
_entity.id
_entity.type
_entity.pdbx_description
1 polymer ?
#
loop_
_entity_poly.entity_id
_entity_poly.type
_entity_poly.pdbx_seq_one_letter_code
_entity_poly.pdbx_strand_id
1 'polypeptide(L)'
;MNVLPSTSLPKHVSLLGYGGLLPFIFLALLIPFSLDYRPLFAIALVNYGAVILSFVGALHWGFAMTVQDISAEQGSDRFLWSVIPALIAWIATLLPMPLGCLLLVIGLVVHLRQDRQLLRITSLPAWYLPMRLRLTLVASVCLLLAAIVEALHS
;
A
#
# COMPACT_ATOMS: atom_id res chain seq x y z
N MET A 1 -15.26 26.91 13.62
CA MET A 1 -15.56 25.79 14.54
C MET A 1 -14.38 24.82 14.41
N ASN A 2 -13.37 24.94 15.30
CA ASN A 2 -12.22 24.04 15.31
C ASN A 2 -12.68 22.68 15.86
N VAL A 3 -13.04 21.78 14.97
CA VAL A 3 -13.23 20.37 15.35
C VAL A 3 -11.82 19.79 15.54
N LEU A 4 -11.41 19.59 16.80
CA LEU A 4 -10.18 18.87 17.11
C LEU A 4 -10.24 17.51 16.39
N PRO A 5 -9.18 17.12 15.65
CA PRO A 5 -9.17 15.82 14.98
C PRO A 5 -9.39 14.73 16.02
N SER A 6 -10.40 13.88 15.82
CA SER A 6 -10.72 12.78 16.73
C SER A 6 -9.47 11.92 16.92
N THR A 7 -9.06 11.72 18.17
CA THR A 7 -7.88 10.90 18.53
C THR A 7 -8.14 9.40 18.29
N SER A 8 -9.40 9.00 18.15
CA SER A 8 -9.79 7.61 17.91
C SER A 8 -10.05 7.32 16.43
N LEU A 9 -9.59 6.15 15.98
CA LEU A 9 -9.86 5.63 14.62
C LEU A 9 -11.36 5.40 14.43
N PRO A 10 -12.05 6.05 13.46
CA PRO A 10 -13.45 5.79 13.19
C PRO A 10 -13.68 4.35 12.75
N LYS A 11 -14.76 3.72 13.27
CA LYS A 11 -15.05 2.28 13.03
C LYS A 11 -15.14 1.92 11.53
N HIS A 12 -15.77 2.75 10.72
CA HIS A 12 -15.89 2.53 9.27
C HIS A 12 -14.54 2.65 8.55
N VAL A 13 -13.66 3.58 8.94
CA VAL A 13 -12.30 3.69 8.39
C VAL A 13 -11.46 2.47 8.75
N SER A 14 -11.57 2.01 10.01
CA SER A 14 -10.93 0.78 10.47
C SER A 14 -11.40 -0.43 9.65
N LEU A 15 -12.72 -0.59 9.49
CA LEU A 15 -13.30 -1.70 8.74
C LEU A 15 -12.83 -1.72 7.28
N LEU A 16 -12.86 -0.59 6.60
CA LEU A 16 -12.40 -0.47 5.22
C LEU A 16 -10.90 -0.74 5.09
N GLY A 17 -10.08 -0.16 5.97
CA GLY A 17 -8.63 -0.32 5.93
C GLY A 17 -8.20 -1.77 6.19
N TYR A 18 -8.66 -2.37 7.29
CA TYR A 18 -8.31 -3.77 7.60
C TYR A 18 -9.03 -4.76 6.68
N GLY A 19 -10.23 -4.45 6.19
CA GLY A 19 -10.92 -5.23 5.16
C GLY A 19 -10.10 -5.35 3.87
N GLY A 20 -9.33 -4.31 3.52
CA GLY A 20 -8.39 -4.34 2.40
C GLY A 20 -7.24 -5.34 2.55
N LEU A 21 -6.99 -5.90 3.75
CA LEU A 21 -6.01 -6.97 3.95
C LEU A 21 -6.56 -8.36 3.62
N LEU A 22 -7.89 -8.54 3.61
CA LEU A 22 -8.50 -9.85 3.40
C LEU A 22 -8.06 -10.52 2.10
N PRO A 23 -8.03 -9.83 0.92
CA PRO A 23 -7.54 -10.44 -0.30
C PRO A 23 -6.05 -10.84 -0.23
N PHE A 24 -5.19 -10.04 0.43
CA PHE A 24 -3.78 -10.41 0.63
C PHE A 24 -3.65 -11.71 1.41
N ILE A 25 -4.32 -11.81 2.56
CA ILE A 25 -4.26 -12.97 3.44
C ILE A 25 -4.85 -14.19 2.73
N PHE A 26 -6.03 -14.04 2.13
CA PHE A 26 -6.73 -15.12 1.44
C PHE A 26 -5.91 -15.69 0.29
N LEU A 27 -5.39 -14.86 -0.61
CA LEU A 27 -4.61 -15.30 -1.75
C LEU A 27 -3.26 -15.91 -1.31
N ALA A 28 -2.57 -15.29 -0.34
CA ALA A 28 -1.32 -15.82 0.17
C ALA A 28 -1.48 -17.20 0.83
N LEU A 29 -2.63 -17.46 1.47
CA LEU A 29 -2.95 -18.77 2.03
C LEU A 29 -3.31 -19.82 0.96
N LEU A 30 -3.97 -19.41 -0.14
CA LEU A 30 -4.36 -20.36 -1.20
C LEU A 30 -3.18 -20.82 -2.06
N ILE A 31 -2.18 -19.99 -2.29
CA ILE A 31 -1.03 -20.28 -3.15
C ILE A 31 -0.32 -21.61 -2.79
N PRO A 32 0.00 -21.93 -1.52
CA PRO A 32 0.69 -23.18 -1.18
C PRO A 32 -0.19 -24.44 -1.29
N PHE A 33 -1.53 -24.31 -1.18
CA PHE A 33 -2.45 -25.45 -1.10
C PHE A 33 -3.16 -25.78 -2.43
N SER A 34 -3.10 -24.92 -3.42
CA SER A 34 -3.84 -25.06 -4.67
C SER A 34 -2.90 -25.18 -5.87
N LEU A 35 -2.34 -26.38 -6.09
CA LEU A 35 -1.35 -26.61 -7.15
C LEU A 35 -1.85 -26.20 -8.53
N ASP A 36 -3.08 -26.62 -8.90
CA ASP A 36 -3.65 -26.36 -10.24
C ASP A 36 -3.99 -24.88 -10.48
N TYR A 37 -4.38 -24.15 -9.43
CA TYR A 37 -4.79 -22.75 -9.51
C TYR A 37 -3.73 -21.77 -8.99
N ARG A 38 -2.55 -22.28 -8.60
CA ARG A 38 -1.46 -21.45 -8.08
C ARG A 38 -1.11 -20.26 -8.98
N PRO A 39 -0.92 -20.42 -10.30
CA PRO A 39 -0.60 -19.29 -11.17
C PRO A 39 -1.69 -18.20 -11.16
N LEU A 40 -2.96 -18.61 -11.10
CA LEU A 40 -4.08 -17.67 -11.04
C LEU A 40 -4.06 -16.85 -9.74
N PHE A 41 -3.87 -17.51 -8.60
CA PHE A 41 -3.81 -16.84 -7.30
C PHE A 41 -2.56 -15.95 -7.17
N ALA A 42 -1.44 -16.39 -7.74
CA ALA A 42 -0.21 -15.60 -7.80
C ALA A 42 -0.39 -14.30 -8.59
N ILE A 43 -0.96 -14.38 -9.78
CA ILE A 43 -1.30 -13.22 -10.62
C ILE A 43 -2.31 -12.31 -9.90
N ALA A 44 -3.35 -12.88 -9.31
CA ALA A 44 -4.36 -12.12 -8.56
C ALA A 44 -3.74 -11.35 -7.39
N LEU A 45 -2.79 -11.96 -6.65
CA LEU A 45 -2.11 -11.33 -5.52
C LEU A 45 -1.24 -10.15 -5.98
N VAL A 46 -0.45 -10.31 -7.03
CA VAL A 46 0.38 -9.22 -7.59
C VAL A 46 -0.51 -8.08 -8.09
N ASN A 47 -1.57 -8.38 -8.85
CA ASN A 47 -2.49 -7.38 -9.36
C ASN A 47 -3.21 -6.63 -8.22
N TYR A 48 -3.64 -7.35 -7.18
CA TYR A 48 -4.26 -6.71 -6.02
C TYR A 48 -3.25 -5.81 -5.27
N GLY A 49 -2.02 -6.28 -5.08
CA GLY A 49 -0.94 -5.49 -4.50
C GLY A 49 -0.64 -4.22 -5.30
N ALA A 50 -0.65 -4.33 -6.63
CA ALA A 50 -0.46 -3.18 -7.54
C ALA A 50 -1.60 -2.15 -7.42
N VAL A 51 -2.86 -2.61 -7.35
CA VAL A 51 -4.03 -1.73 -7.12
C VAL A 51 -3.91 -1.00 -5.79
N ILE A 52 -3.55 -1.71 -4.71
CA ILE A 52 -3.41 -1.11 -3.39
C ILE A 52 -2.25 -0.10 -3.35
N LEU A 53 -1.09 -0.42 -3.94
CA LEU A 53 0.04 0.51 -4.00
C LEU A 53 -0.31 1.77 -4.79
N SER A 54 -1.01 1.64 -5.92
CA SER A 54 -1.49 2.76 -6.72
C SER A 54 -2.49 3.63 -5.94
N PHE A 55 -3.44 2.99 -5.25
CA PHE A 55 -4.45 3.66 -4.44
C PHE A 55 -3.83 4.49 -3.31
N VAL A 56 -2.89 3.91 -2.56
CA VAL A 56 -2.25 4.65 -1.46
C VAL A 56 -1.36 5.77 -1.97
N GLY A 57 -0.73 5.61 -3.14
CA GLY A 57 0.00 6.68 -3.83
C GLY A 57 -0.90 7.87 -4.15
N ALA A 58 -2.09 7.62 -4.67
CA ALA A 58 -3.05 8.66 -5.03
C ALA A 58 -3.53 9.51 -3.83
N LEU A 59 -3.42 9.02 -2.59
CA LEU A 59 -3.73 9.83 -1.40
C LEU A 59 -2.84 11.08 -1.29
N HIS A 60 -1.58 11.03 -1.74
CA HIS A 60 -0.68 12.18 -1.76
C HIS A 60 -1.16 13.28 -2.71
N TRP A 61 -1.85 12.93 -3.80
CA TRP A 61 -2.52 13.88 -4.67
C TRP A 61 -3.60 14.65 -3.90
N GLY A 62 -4.46 13.93 -3.18
CA GLY A 62 -5.49 14.55 -2.34
C GLY A 62 -4.91 15.49 -1.29
N PHE A 63 -3.82 15.10 -0.62
CA PHE A 63 -3.13 15.97 0.34
C PHE A 63 -2.54 17.22 -0.33
N ALA A 64 -1.90 17.09 -1.49
CA ALA A 64 -1.35 18.23 -2.22
C ALA A 64 -2.41 19.26 -2.63
N MET A 65 -3.65 18.80 -2.90
CA MET A 65 -4.77 19.69 -3.25
C MET A 65 -5.44 20.37 -2.05
N THR A 66 -5.40 19.78 -0.88
CA THR A 66 -6.23 20.20 0.28
C THR A 66 -5.46 20.89 1.39
N VAL A 67 -4.15 20.69 1.48
CA VAL A 67 -3.32 21.30 2.53
C VAL A 67 -2.96 22.74 2.11
N GLN A 68 -3.37 23.72 2.93
CA GLN A 68 -3.24 25.14 2.59
C GLN A 68 -1.87 25.75 2.95
N ASP A 69 -1.17 25.20 3.93
CA ASP A 69 0.06 25.79 4.51
C ASP A 69 1.35 25.12 4.02
N ILE A 70 1.36 24.56 2.80
CA ILE A 70 2.55 23.99 2.17
C ILE A 70 3.11 24.92 1.10
N SER A 71 4.46 24.98 0.98
CA SER A 71 5.09 25.73 -0.10
C SER A 71 4.73 25.13 -1.48
N ALA A 72 4.81 25.96 -2.54
CA ALA A 72 4.57 25.47 -3.91
C ALA A 72 5.50 24.30 -4.28
N GLU A 73 6.75 24.31 -3.81
CA GLU A 73 7.73 23.24 -4.00
C GLU A 73 7.28 21.96 -3.30
N GLN A 74 6.88 22.03 -2.04
CA GLN A 74 6.35 20.87 -1.28
C GLN A 74 5.09 20.29 -1.92
N GLY A 75 4.21 21.15 -2.44
CA GLY A 75 3.02 20.73 -3.18
C GLY A 75 3.39 19.96 -4.46
N SER A 76 4.33 20.52 -5.26
CA SER A 76 4.84 19.87 -6.47
C SER A 76 5.45 18.49 -6.18
N ASP A 77 6.26 18.37 -5.14
CA ASP A 77 6.84 17.10 -4.73
C ASP A 77 5.78 16.05 -4.38
N ARG A 78 4.69 16.46 -3.74
CA ARG A 78 3.57 15.55 -3.40
C ARG A 78 2.79 15.11 -4.63
N PHE A 79 2.56 16.01 -5.58
CA PHE A 79 1.95 15.64 -6.87
C PHE A 79 2.83 14.64 -7.63
N LEU A 80 4.11 14.91 -7.74
CA LEU A 80 5.06 14.02 -8.40
C LEU A 80 5.10 12.64 -7.70
N TRP A 81 5.21 12.65 -6.35
CA TRP A 81 5.23 11.41 -5.58
C TRP A 81 3.95 10.59 -5.75
N SER A 82 2.78 11.21 -5.92
CA SER A 82 1.51 10.49 -6.04
C SER A 82 1.44 9.55 -7.24
N VAL A 83 2.21 9.82 -8.30
CA VAL A 83 2.25 9.02 -9.54
C VAL A 83 3.27 7.88 -9.46
N ILE A 84 4.37 8.07 -8.74
CA ILE A 84 5.48 7.10 -8.66
C ILE A 84 5.02 5.71 -8.18
N PRO A 85 4.20 5.56 -7.12
CA PRO A 85 3.72 4.26 -6.69
C PRO A 85 2.92 3.51 -7.75
N ALA A 86 2.12 4.22 -8.55
CA ALA A 86 1.35 3.62 -9.64
C ALA A 86 2.26 3.09 -10.77
N LEU A 87 3.35 3.79 -11.10
CA LEU A 87 4.34 3.32 -12.07
C LEU A 87 5.10 2.09 -11.54
N ILE A 88 5.52 2.11 -10.27
CA ILE A 88 6.15 0.95 -9.63
C ILE A 88 5.19 -0.25 -9.66
N ALA A 89 3.93 -0.03 -9.31
CA ALA A 89 2.89 -1.05 -9.31
C ALA A 89 2.67 -1.65 -10.71
N TRP A 90 2.61 -0.81 -11.73
CA TRP A 90 2.49 -1.26 -13.12
C TRP A 90 3.69 -2.11 -13.55
N ILE A 91 4.92 -1.67 -13.29
CA ILE A 91 6.12 -2.45 -13.60
C ILE A 91 6.10 -3.80 -12.88
N ALA A 92 5.65 -3.83 -11.61
CA ALA A 92 5.56 -5.07 -10.84
C ALA A 92 4.66 -6.12 -11.49
N THR A 93 3.59 -5.71 -12.18
CA THR A 93 2.69 -6.64 -12.89
C THR A 93 3.29 -7.24 -14.17
N LEU A 94 4.37 -6.66 -14.69
CA LEU A 94 5.08 -7.13 -15.88
C LEU A 94 6.24 -8.09 -15.57
N LEU A 95 6.60 -8.21 -14.30
CA LEU A 95 7.71 -9.04 -13.85
C LEU A 95 7.25 -10.46 -13.50
N PRO A 96 8.17 -11.45 -13.50
CA PRO A 96 7.92 -12.74 -12.86
C PRO A 96 7.42 -12.54 -11.43
N MET A 97 6.47 -13.38 -10.99
CA MET A 97 5.71 -13.18 -9.76
C MET A 97 6.59 -12.90 -8.52
N PRO A 98 7.68 -13.63 -8.24
CA PRO A 98 8.52 -13.34 -7.06
C PRO A 98 9.15 -11.94 -7.10
N LEU A 99 9.60 -11.50 -8.28
CA LEU A 99 10.19 -10.17 -8.48
C LEU A 99 9.12 -9.07 -8.40
N GLY A 100 7.93 -9.32 -8.96
CA GLY A 100 6.78 -8.41 -8.85
C GLY A 100 6.37 -8.20 -7.39
N CYS A 101 6.27 -9.27 -6.59
CA CYS A 101 5.99 -9.18 -5.16
C CYS A 101 7.07 -8.38 -4.41
N LEU A 102 8.36 -8.63 -4.70
CA LEU A 102 9.45 -7.91 -4.08
C LEU A 102 9.40 -6.41 -4.41
N LEU A 103 9.14 -6.07 -5.66
CA LEU A 103 9.01 -4.67 -6.09
C LEU A 103 7.83 -3.97 -5.42
N LEU A 104 6.69 -4.67 -5.25
CA LEU A 104 5.53 -4.15 -4.52
C LEU A 104 5.86 -3.92 -3.04
N VAL A 105 6.57 -4.83 -2.38
CA VAL A 105 7.03 -4.65 -0.99
C VAL A 105 7.92 -3.42 -0.86
N ILE A 106 8.90 -3.27 -1.76
CA ILE A 106 9.76 -2.08 -1.79
C ILE A 106 8.92 -0.81 -1.97
N GLY A 107 7.98 -0.81 -2.92
CA GLY A 107 7.06 0.30 -3.16
C GLY A 107 6.24 0.68 -1.92
N LEU A 108 5.64 -0.31 -1.24
CA LEU A 108 4.87 -0.11 -0.01
C LEU A 108 5.71 0.47 1.13
N VAL A 109 6.94 -0.04 1.32
CA VAL A 109 7.86 0.44 2.38
C VAL A 109 8.34 1.86 2.09
N VAL A 110 8.70 2.15 0.84
CA VAL A 110 9.13 3.50 0.44
C VAL A 110 7.96 4.48 0.57
N HIS A 111 6.75 4.08 0.18
CA HIS A 111 5.56 4.90 0.35
C HIS A 111 5.25 5.18 1.83
N LEU A 112 5.41 4.20 2.73
CA LEU A 112 5.27 4.41 4.18
C LEU A 112 6.28 5.46 4.72
N ARG A 113 7.50 5.52 4.17
CA ARG A 113 8.46 6.59 4.52
C ARG A 113 7.95 7.97 4.09
N GLN A 114 7.31 8.06 2.94
CA GLN A 114 6.70 9.31 2.47
C GLN A 114 5.49 9.73 3.33
N ASP A 115 4.68 8.78 3.80
CA ASP A 115 3.62 9.05 4.78
C ASP A 115 4.19 9.65 6.08
N ARG A 116 5.35 9.15 6.57
CA ARG A 116 6.04 9.71 7.74
C ARG A 116 6.55 11.14 7.50
N GLN A 117 7.03 11.43 6.29
CA GLN A 117 7.47 12.80 5.94
C GLN A 117 6.27 13.74 5.84
N LEU A 118 5.14 13.26 5.31
CA LEU A 118 3.91 14.03 5.23
C LEU A 118 3.43 14.51 6.61
N LEU A 119 3.55 13.67 7.66
CA LEU A 119 3.22 14.04 9.04
C LEU A 119 4.07 15.17 9.63
N ARG A 120 5.24 15.46 9.05
CA ARG A 120 6.09 16.57 9.50
C ARG A 120 5.63 17.93 8.98
N ILE A 121 4.83 17.92 7.92
CA ILE A 121 4.35 19.11 7.22
C ILE A 121 2.84 19.30 7.30
N THR A 122 2.11 18.29 7.78
CA THR A 122 0.65 18.32 7.88
C THR A 122 0.19 17.72 9.21
N SER A 123 -0.92 18.25 9.74
CA SER A 123 -1.56 17.70 10.95
C SER A 123 -2.54 16.57 10.56
N LEU A 124 -2.04 15.33 10.44
CA LEU A 124 -2.89 14.17 10.25
C LEU A 124 -3.34 13.59 11.61
N PRO A 125 -4.49 12.87 11.65
CA PRO A 125 -4.95 12.21 12.86
C PRO A 125 -3.91 11.23 13.42
N ALA A 126 -3.79 11.14 14.75
CA ALA A 126 -2.78 10.30 15.42
C ALA A 126 -2.88 8.81 15.07
N TRP A 127 -4.08 8.33 14.68
CA TRP A 127 -4.29 6.94 14.27
C TRP A 127 -3.78 6.60 12.85
N TYR A 128 -3.51 7.62 12.01
CA TYR A 128 -3.16 7.40 10.59
C TYR A 128 -1.89 6.55 10.42
N LEU A 129 -0.78 6.99 10.97
CA LEU A 129 0.51 6.30 10.79
C LEU A 129 0.56 4.90 11.42
N PRO A 130 0.06 4.67 12.65
CA PRO A 130 -0.01 3.31 13.21
C PRO A 130 -0.84 2.35 12.34
N MET A 131 -1.95 2.82 11.79
CA MET A 131 -2.77 2.04 10.87
C MET A 131 -1.99 1.72 9.59
N ARG A 132 -1.40 2.73 8.94
CA ARG A 132 -0.58 2.55 7.72
C ARG A 132 0.56 1.56 7.93
N LEU A 133 1.25 1.64 9.07
CA LEU A 133 2.32 0.70 9.42
C LEU A 133 1.82 -0.75 9.47
N ARG A 134 0.68 -0.99 10.15
CA ARG A 134 0.10 -2.34 10.26
C ARG A 134 -0.34 -2.88 8.90
N LEU A 135 -1.00 -2.05 8.08
CA LEU A 135 -1.45 -2.44 6.75
C LEU A 135 -0.26 -2.79 5.84
N THR A 136 0.78 -1.96 5.83
CA THR A 136 2.00 -2.20 5.06
C THR A 136 2.72 -3.48 5.52
N LEU A 137 2.82 -3.70 6.84
CA LEU A 137 3.48 -4.89 7.39
C LEU A 137 2.77 -6.18 6.94
N VAL A 138 1.45 -6.27 7.14
CA VAL A 138 0.69 -7.48 6.79
C VAL A 138 0.71 -7.72 5.28
N ALA A 139 0.48 -6.70 4.45
CA ALA A 139 0.55 -6.83 3.00
C ALA A 139 1.94 -7.30 2.53
N SER A 140 3.01 -6.72 3.09
CA SER A 140 4.38 -7.11 2.76
C SER A 140 4.70 -8.55 3.15
N VAL A 141 4.26 -8.99 4.32
CA VAL A 141 4.42 -10.38 4.76
C VAL A 141 3.70 -11.34 3.82
N CYS A 142 2.45 -11.06 3.44
CA CYS A 142 1.69 -11.89 2.50
C CYS A 142 2.39 -11.99 1.12
N LEU A 143 2.87 -10.86 0.58
CA LEU A 143 3.60 -10.83 -0.69
C LEU A 143 4.91 -11.62 -0.62
N LEU A 144 5.68 -11.47 0.45
CA LEU A 144 6.96 -12.17 0.62
C LEU A 144 6.76 -13.68 0.79
N LEU A 145 5.78 -14.11 1.59
CA LEU A 145 5.46 -15.52 1.75
C LEU A 145 5.06 -16.16 0.42
N ALA A 146 4.20 -15.50 -0.34
CA ALA A 146 3.79 -15.97 -1.65
C ALA A 146 4.97 -16.03 -2.64
N ALA A 147 5.86 -15.03 -2.63
CA ALA A 147 7.07 -15.02 -3.46
C ALA A 147 8.02 -16.20 -3.12
N ILE A 148 8.19 -16.49 -1.84
CA ILE A 148 9.02 -17.61 -1.39
C ILE A 148 8.42 -18.94 -1.85
N VAL A 149 7.11 -19.15 -1.65
CA VAL A 149 6.41 -20.36 -2.08
C VAL A 149 6.54 -20.56 -3.59
N GLU A 150 6.36 -19.53 -4.39
CA GLU A 150 6.50 -19.61 -5.84
C GLU A 150 7.94 -19.93 -6.26
N ALA A 151 8.93 -19.27 -5.65
CA ALA A 151 10.34 -19.51 -5.95
C ALA A 151 10.83 -20.92 -5.58
N LEU A 152 10.20 -21.57 -4.60
CA LEU A 152 10.53 -22.96 -4.21
C LEU A 152 9.90 -24.01 -5.13
N HIS A 153 8.95 -23.63 -5.97
CA HIS A 153 8.19 -24.55 -6.83
C HIS A 153 8.36 -24.26 -8.33
N SER A 154 9.10 -23.22 -8.68
CA SER A 154 9.51 -22.89 -10.06
C SER A 154 10.85 -23.54 -10.38
#